data_ef526008ab723f5a9c1840ca88ef8438
#
_entry.id   ef526008ab723f5a9c1840ca88ef8438
#
_cell.length_a   1.000
_cell.length_b   1.000
_cell.length_c   1.000
_cell.angle_alpha   90.00
_cell.angle_beta   90.00
_cell.angle_gamma   90.00
#
_symmetry.space_group_name_H-M   'P 1'
#
loop_
_entity.id
_entity.type
_entity.pdbx_description
1 polymer ?
#
loop_
_entity_poly.entity_id
_entity_poly.type
_entity_poly.pdbx_seq_one_letter_code
_entity_poly.pdbx_strand_id
1 'polypeptide(L)'
;MSQRTTSHLRARELQLSRGGRVLLTGIDLTLVPGAVLAVVGENGRGKTTLLEALAGRLEPDAGTVERHGALGVVRQELATADGTRTVGDLLDALLARPLAALREHDAAADALADGTAEAARRYDDALARVTALDAWDAPRRLEVALEEVGAVTDRDSELTALSVGQRYRVRLAGVIAARDEILLLDEPTNHLDARGLAHLTRALREHPGAVALVSHDRALLEDVATSVLDLDPTEDGRPLRVGGGLAEWEQARRRARTAWEDAYRAQQEEQRRLQEGADAARSRLSTGWRPDKGTGKHQRQSRAPGTVRALNDRLARLEEHRLDVPPPPPRLSLPDSGTSAGTPLLRADGVRVDRADGRRAAPGSACGCSAGADSAGADRTPDPSAPPRLPETTLRLEGGDRLLVVGPNGAGKTTLLRVLAGDLAPDAGAVRVLGRARLALLAQEDERQEPRRGSPGERRRRALSRLFSERPDVLLLDEPTNHLGISGVDDLLEALERTPSAVVVASHDRTVLRRLAHWPRLDLGEAVRCAAGRAGVDTL
;
A
#
# COMPACT_ATOMS: atom_id res chain seq x y z
N MET A 1 -25.90 -32.41 23.88
CA MET A 1 -24.78 -31.49 23.78
C MET A 1 -24.40 -31.38 22.31
N SER A 2 -24.97 -30.42 21.58
CA SER A 2 -24.63 -30.16 20.17
C SER A 2 -23.24 -29.53 20.15
N GLN A 3 -22.27 -30.18 19.50
CA GLN A 3 -20.97 -29.58 19.24
C GLN A 3 -21.23 -28.33 18.41
N ARG A 4 -21.07 -27.15 19.01
CA ARG A 4 -20.97 -25.90 18.25
C ARG A 4 -19.74 -26.03 17.34
N THR A 5 -19.98 -26.37 16.09
CA THR A 5 -18.92 -26.32 15.07
C THR A 5 -18.43 -24.88 15.05
N THR A 6 -17.28 -24.62 15.65
CA THR A 6 -16.67 -23.30 15.69
C THR A 6 -16.34 -22.89 14.25
N SER A 7 -16.92 -21.79 13.79
CA SER A 7 -16.60 -21.23 12.48
C SER A 7 -15.09 -21.00 12.37
N HIS A 8 -14.49 -21.45 11.27
CA HIS A 8 -13.06 -21.24 11.02
C HIS A 8 -12.74 -21.31 9.53
N LEU A 9 -11.65 -20.68 9.16
CA LEU A 9 -11.05 -20.82 7.84
C LEU A 9 -9.61 -21.30 8.03
N ARG A 10 -9.25 -22.37 7.34
CA ARG A 10 -7.92 -22.97 7.43
C ARG A 10 -7.34 -23.18 6.04
N ALA A 11 -6.13 -22.68 5.81
CA ALA A 11 -5.33 -22.99 4.64
C ALA A 11 -4.08 -23.77 5.07
N ARG A 12 -3.70 -24.80 4.29
CA ARG A 12 -2.51 -25.63 4.53
C ARG A 12 -1.70 -25.77 3.26
N GLU A 13 -0.39 -25.53 3.37
CA GLU A 13 0.61 -25.67 2.30
C GLU A 13 0.15 -25.02 0.98
N LEU A 14 -0.49 -23.84 1.08
CA LEU A 14 -1.15 -23.22 -0.05
C LEU A 14 -0.12 -22.69 -1.04
N GLN A 15 -0.26 -23.07 -2.30
CA GLN A 15 0.51 -22.53 -3.42
C GLN A 15 -0.44 -21.87 -4.41
N LEU A 16 -0.10 -20.64 -4.82
CA LEU A 16 -0.92 -19.84 -5.73
C LEU A 16 -0.06 -19.25 -6.85
N SER A 17 -0.53 -19.38 -8.08
CA SER A 17 0.04 -18.72 -9.25
C SER A 17 -0.99 -17.90 -10.02
N ARG A 18 -0.51 -16.96 -10.78
CA ARG A 18 -1.34 -16.14 -11.68
C ARG A 18 -0.56 -15.83 -12.96
N GLY A 19 -1.18 -16.14 -14.11
CA GLY A 19 -0.53 -15.94 -15.41
C GLY A 19 0.77 -16.74 -15.60
N GLY A 20 0.85 -17.95 -15.04
CA GLY A 20 2.02 -18.83 -15.14
C GLY A 20 3.19 -18.45 -14.21
N ARG A 21 3.01 -17.46 -13.34
CA ARG A 21 4.00 -17.06 -12.33
C ARG A 21 3.52 -17.49 -10.94
N VAL A 22 4.36 -18.25 -10.22
CA VAL A 22 4.11 -18.55 -8.80
C VAL A 22 4.23 -17.24 -8.00
N LEU A 23 3.18 -16.92 -7.26
CA LEU A 23 3.10 -15.73 -6.40
C LEU A 23 3.37 -16.07 -4.95
N LEU A 24 2.78 -17.17 -4.47
CA LEU A 24 2.83 -17.57 -3.07
C LEU A 24 3.09 -19.07 -2.97
N THR A 25 3.88 -19.49 -1.99
CA THR A 25 4.21 -20.90 -1.75
C THR A 25 4.26 -21.17 -0.25
N GLY A 26 3.68 -22.31 0.16
CA GLY A 26 3.78 -22.82 1.55
C GLY A 26 3.08 -21.91 2.56
N ILE A 27 1.87 -21.41 2.24
CA ILE A 27 1.09 -20.60 3.18
C ILE A 27 0.27 -21.51 4.07
N ASP A 28 0.54 -21.40 5.38
CA ASP A 28 -0.25 -22.00 6.45
C ASP A 28 -0.93 -20.92 7.28
N LEU A 29 -2.25 -20.91 7.32
CA LEU A 29 -3.01 -19.99 8.16
C LEU A 29 -4.26 -20.63 8.73
N THR A 30 -4.65 -20.17 9.89
CA THR A 30 -5.92 -20.51 10.52
C THR A 30 -6.53 -19.24 11.07
N LEU A 31 -7.77 -18.96 10.68
CA LEU A 31 -8.60 -17.88 11.19
C LEU A 31 -9.68 -18.48 12.09
N VAL A 32 -9.78 -17.97 13.30
CA VAL A 32 -10.76 -18.37 14.30
C VAL A 32 -11.57 -17.16 14.74
N PRO A 33 -12.77 -17.33 15.31
CA PRO A 33 -13.57 -16.22 15.81
C PRO A 33 -12.78 -15.28 16.73
N GLY A 34 -12.96 -13.98 16.55
CA GLY A 34 -12.24 -12.93 17.28
C GLY A 34 -10.82 -12.65 16.77
N ALA A 35 -10.32 -13.42 15.77
CA ALA A 35 -9.03 -13.12 15.16
C ALA A 35 -9.17 -12.17 13.96
N VAL A 36 -8.32 -11.15 13.93
CA VAL A 36 -8.15 -10.25 12.78
C VAL A 36 -6.75 -10.43 12.21
N LEU A 37 -6.67 -11.07 11.05
CA LEU A 37 -5.43 -11.25 10.30
C LEU A 37 -5.24 -10.10 9.32
N ALA A 38 -4.25 -9.27 9.55
CA ALA A 38 -3.78 -8.30 8.56
C ALA A 38 -2.89 -8.99 7.53
N VAL A 39 -3.21 -8.87 6.24
CA VAL A 39 -2.36 -9.34 5.14
C VAL A 39 -1.66 -8.13 4.52
N VAL A 40 -0.34 -8.07 4.69
CA VAL A 40 0.49 -6.97 4.22
C VAL A 40 1.49 -7.42 3.16
N GLY A 41 2.12 -6.48 2.49
CA GLY A 41 3.11 -6.73 1.44
C GLY A 41 2.97 -5.74 0.29
N GLU A 42 3.98 -5.66 -0.56
CA GLU A 42 3.98 -4.78 -1.74
C GLU A 42 2.86 -5.15 -2.74
N ASN A 43 2.53 -4.18 -3.61
CA ASN A 43 1.56 -4.44 -4.68
C ASN A 43 2.10 -5.49 -5.65
N GLY A 44 1.24 -6.44 -6.02
CA GLY A 44 1.63 -7.57 -6.88
C GLY A 44 2.18 -8.79 -6.13
N ARG A 45 2.26 -8.76 -4.79
CA ARG A 45 2.70 -9.91 -3.95
C ARG A 45 1.63 -10.99 -3.76
N GLY A 46 0.43 -10.80 -4.33
CA GLY A 46 -0.62 -11.81 -4.27
C GLY A 46 -1.62 -11.64 -3.12
N LYS A 47 -1.71 -10.46 -2.48
CA LYS A 47 -2.68 -10.19 -1.41
C LYS A 47 -4.12 -10.51 -1.83
N THR A 48 -4.59 -9.89 -2.92
CA THR A 48 -5.92 -10.16 -3.51
C THR A 48 -6.06 -11.61 -3.96
N THR A 49 -5.01 -12.20 -4.56
CA THR A 49 -5.02 -13.60 -5.00
C THR A 49 -5.20 -14.56 -3.81
N LEU A 50 -4.55 -14.27 -2.68
CA LEU A 50 -4.74 -15.02 -1.44
C LEU A 50 -6.19 -14.92 -0.96
N LEU A 51 -6.76 -13.71 -0.89
CA LEU A 51 -8.16 -13.54 -0.49
C LEU A 51 -9.13 -14.25 -1.44
N GLU A 52 -8.88 -14.25 -2.75
CA GLU A 52 -9.68 -15.00 -3.75
C GLU A 52 -9.62 -16.51 -3.53
N ALA A 53 -8.45 -17.05 -3.21
CA ALA A 53 -8.29 -18.47 -2.85
C ALA A 53 -8.99 -18.80 -1.53
N LEU A 54 -8.83 -17.95 -0.51
CA LEU A 54 -9.53 -18.09 0.77
C LEU A 54 -11.05 -17.98 0.61
N ALA A 55 -11.54 -17.19 -0.35
CA ALA A 55 -12.96 -17.09 -0.69
C ALA A 55 -13.47 -18.29 -1.52
N GLY A 56 -12.60 -19.15 -2.04
CA GLY A 56 -12.93 -20.28 -2.90
C GLY A 56 -13.29 -19.90 -4.33
N ARG A 57 -12.82 -18.75 -4.77
CA ARG A 57 -13.01 -18.24 -6.14
C ARG A 57 -11.83 -18.55 -7.05
N LEU A 58 -10.69 -18.85 -6.46
CA LEU A 58 -9.50 -19.31 -7.13
C LEU A 58 -9.12 -20.66 -6.53
N GLU A 59 -8.98 -21.68 -7.38
CA GLU A 59 -8.41 -22.96 -6.97
C GLU A 59 -6.90 -22.82 -6.76
N PRO A 60 -6.36 -23.30 -5.63
CA PRO A 60 -4.93 -23.31 -5.41
C PRO A 60 -4.23 -24.34 -6.31
N ASP A 61 -3.00 -24.03 -6.71
CA ASP A 61 -2.16 -24.98 -7.49
C ASP A 61 -1.74 -26.18 -6.63
N ALA A 62 -1.57 -25.97 -5.31
CA ALA A 62 -1.34 -27.00 -4.31
C ALA A 62 -1.85 -26.54 -2.94
N GLY A 63 -2.03 -27.49 -2.03
CA GLY A 63 -2.56 -27.26 -0.70
C GLY A 63 -4.09 -27.32 -0.65
N THR A 64 -4.67 -26.94 0.49
CA THR A 64 -6.12 -27.00 0.74
C THR A 64 -6.62 -25.78 1.49
N VAL A 65 -7.89 -25.43 1.23
CA VAL A 65 -8.62 -24.40 1.98
C VAL A 65 -9.92 -25.00 2.51
N GLU A 66 -10.04 -25.09 3.83
CA GLU A 66 -11.22 -25.54 4.53
C GLU A 66 -11.98 -24.33 5.10
N ARG A 67 -13.31 -24.27 4.90
CA ARG A 67 -14.16 -23.17 5.34
C ARG A 67 -15.37 -23.71 6.05
N HIS A 68 -15.57 -23.25 7.29
CA HIS A 68 -16.74 -23.57 8.11
C HIS A 68 -17.35 -22.27 8.63
N GLY A 69 -18.55 -21.94 8.17
CA GLY A 69 -19.26 -20.70 8.49
C GLY A 69 -19.59 -19.85 7.26
N ALA A 70 -20.43 -18.86 7.44
CA ALA A 70 -20.78 -17.91 6.38
C ALA A 70 -19.65 -16.94 6.11
N LEU A 71 -19.52 -16.58 4.84
CA LEU A 71 -18.42 -15.78 4.32
C LEU A 71 -18.92 -14.48 3.69
N GLY A 72 -18.58 -13.36 4.33
CA GLY A 72 -18.71 -12.02 3.76
C GLY A 72 -17.44 -11.59 3.03
N VAL A 73 -17.57 -11.11 1.80
CA VAL A 73 -16.41 -10.69 0.99
C VAL A 73 -16.62 -9.31 0.41
N VAL A 74 -15.69 -8.40 0.70
CA VAL A 74 -15.56 -7.10 0.03
C VAL A 74 -14.33 -7.12 -0.86
N ARG A 75 -14.51 -6.81 -2.16
CA ARG A 75 -13.44 -6.79 -3.19
C ARG A 75 -13.20 -5.37 -3.67
N GLN A 76 -12.00 -5.10 -4.11
CA GLN A 76 -11.61 -3.82 -4.68
C GLN A 76 -12.35 -3.53 -6.00
N GLU A 77 -12.57 -4.54 -6.84
CA GLU A 77 -13.31 -4.40 -8.09
C GLU A 77 -14.64 -5.15 -8.03
N LEU A 78 -15.70 -4.45 -8.34
CA LEU A 78 -17.01 -5.04 -8.56
C LEU A 78 -17.16 -5.36 -10.05
N ALA A 79 -17.12 -6.64 -10.40
CA ALA A 79 -17.58 -7.07 -11.71
C ALA A 79 -19.04 -6.65 -11.83
N THR A 80 -19.35 -5.77 -12.76
CA THR A 80 -20.71 -5.42 -13.18
C THR A 80 -21.27 -6.57 -14.03
N ALA A 81 -21.49 -7.73 -13.41
CA ALA A 81 -22.27 -8.77 -14.03
C ALA A 81 -23.74 -8.52 -13.68
N ASP A 82 -24.54 -8.17 -14.65
CA ASP A 82 -25.97 -7.88 -14.66
C ASP A 82 -26.36 -6.41 -14.47
N GLY A 83 -26.61 -5.74 -15.59
CA GLY A 83 -27.12 -4.37 -15.67
C GLY A 83 -28.56 -4.15 -15.19
N THR A 84 -29.13 -5.09 -14.41
CA THR A 84 -30.52 -5.04 -13.94
C THR A 84 -30.66 -5.06 -12.42
N ARG A 85 -29.57 -5.08 -11.66
CA ARG A 85 -29.63 -5.14 -10.20
C ARG A 85 -29.64 -3.75 -9.58
N THR A 86 -30.58 -3.56 -8.66
CA THR A 86 -30.71 -2.35 -7.84
C THR A 86 -29.86 -2.44 -6.57
N VAL A 87 -29.71 -1.31 -5.87
CA VAL A 87 -29.11 -1.26 -4.53
C VAL A 87 -29.87 -2.19 -3.58
N GLY A 88 -31.22 -2.20 -3.66
CA GLY A 88 -32.08 -3.07 -2.84
C GLY A 88 -31.76 -4.54 -3.03
N ASP A 89 -31.68 -5.00 -4.29
CA ASP A 89 -31.33 -6.41 -4.59
C ASP A 89 -29.98 -6.82 -4.02
N LEU A 90 -28.97 -5.94 -4.11
CA LEU A 90 -27.65 -6.19 -3.56
C LEU A 90 -27.71 -6.33 -2.04
N LEU A 91 -28.37 -5.41 -1.35
CA LEU A 91 -28.48 -5.41 0.10
C LEU A 91 -29.27 -6.61 0.61
N ASP A 92 -30.38 -6.98 -0.06
CA ASP A 92 -31.17 -8.16 0.29
C ASP A 92 -30.38 -9.46 0.07
N ALA A 93 -29.56 -9.53 -0.96
CA ALA A 93 -28.66 -10.67 -1.18
C ALA A 93 -27.58 -10.76 -0.09
N LEU A 94 -26.99 -9.64 0.35
CA LEU A 94 -25.99 -9.61 1.41
C LEU A 94 -26.59 -9.96 2.78
N LEU A 95 -27.82 -9.53 3.05
CA LEU A 95 -28.54 -9.83 4.30
C LEU A 95 -29.44 -11.07 4.20
N ALA A 96 -29.29 -11.89 3.17
CA ALA A 96 -30.20 -13.02 2.92
C ALA A 96 -30.33 -13.96 4.13
N ARG A 97 -29.24 -14.24 4.83
CA ARG A 97 -29.22 -15.13 6.02
C ARG A 97 -30.02 -14.57 7.21
N PRO A 98 -29.71 -13.38 7.74
CA PRO A 98 -30.48 -12.82 8.84
C PRO A 98 -31.95 -12.59 8.46
N LEU A 99 -32.23 -12.12 7.24
CA LEU A 99 -33.61 -11.91 6.77
C LEU A 99 -34.38 -13.23 6.62
N ALA A 100 -33.72 -14.30 6.17
CA ALA A 100 -34.35 -15.62 6.11
C ALA A 100 -34.66 -16.18 7.51
N ALA A 101 -33.73 -15.99 8.47
CA ALA A 101 -33.97 -16.41 9.86
C ALA A 101 -35.16 -15.68 10.50
N LEU A 102 -35.30 -14.37 10.24
CA LEU A 102 -36.47 -13.60 10.69
C LEU A 102 -37.78 -14.12 10.09
N ARG A 103 -37.82 -14.35 8.77
CA ARG A 103 -39.02 -14.90 8.10
C ARG A 103 -39.38 -16.28 8.63
N GLU A 104 -38.37 -17.14 8.89
CA GLU A 104 -38.60 -18.47 9.44
C GLU A 104 -39.13 -18.42 10.87
N HIS A 105 -38.62 -17.49 11.67
CA HIS A 105 -39.12 -17.23 13.04
C HIS A 105 -40.58 -16.75 13.02
N ASP A 106 -40.92 -15.79 12.15
CA ASP A 106 -42.29 -15.26 12.06
C ASP A 106 -43.26 -16.37 11.63
N ALA A 107 -42.88 -17.16 10.61
CA ALA A 107 -43.68 -18.32 10.15
C ALA A 107 -43.82 -19.38 11.24
N ALA A 108 -42.78 -19.61 12.04
CA ALA A 108 -42.82 -20.56 13.17
C ALA A 108 -43.69 -20.04 14.32
N ALA A 109 -43.68 -18.72 14.57
CA ALA A 109 -44.54 -18.08 15.57
C ALA A 109 -46.02 -18.18 15.18
N ASP A 110 -46.34 -17.96 13.91
CA ASP A 110 -47.74 -18.15 13.41
C ASP A 110 -48.21 -19.60 13.57
N ALA A 111 -47.32 -20.57 13.30
CA ALA A 111 -47.64 -22.00 13.43
C ALA A 111 -47.83 -22.47 14.89
N LEU A 112 -47.41 -21.69 15.91
CA LEU A 112 -47.68 -22.03 17.32
C LEU A 112 -49.19 -22.11 17.63
N ALA A 113 -50.04 -21.43 16.84
CA ALA A 113 -51.49 -21.49 16.96
C ALA A 113 -52.04 -22.92 16.78
N ASP A 114 -51.30 -23.81 16.08
CA ASP A 114 -51.65 -25.20 15.87
C ASP A 114 -51.55 -26.07 17.14
N GLY A 115 -50.86 -25.55 18.18
CA GLY A 115 -50.71 -26.22 19.50
C GLY A 115 -49.95 -27.52 19.48
N THR A 116 -49.19 -27.83 18.41
CA THR A 116 -48.48 -29.10 18.25
C THR A 116 -47.07 -29.01 18.86
N ALA A 117 -46.56 -30.13 19.38
CA ALA A 117 -45.18 -30.21 19.89
C ALA A 117 -44.14 -29.99 18.77
N GLU A 118 -44.50 -30.22 17.52
CA GLU A 118 -43.64 -29.94 16.37
C GLU A 118 -43.54 -28.46 16.09
N ALA A 119 -44.66 -27.73 16.16
CA ALA A 119 -44.68 -26.26 16.02
C ALA A 119 -43.83 -25.57 17.11
N ALA A 120 -43.95 -26.07 18.36
CA ALA A 120 -43.11 -25.56 19.45
C ALA A 120 -41.61 -25.77 19.21
N ARG A 121 -41.20 -26.96 18.75
CA ARG A 121 -39.77 -27.22 18.40
C ARG A 121 -39.29 -26.35 17.27
N ARG A 122 -40.09 -26.17 16.20
CA ARG A 122 -39.73 -25.26 15.07
C ARG A 122 -39.53 -23.84 15.56
N TYR A 123 -40.38 -23.36 16.46
CA TYR A 123 -40.24 -22.03 17.03
C TYR A 123 -38.95 -21.88 17.85
N ASP A 124 -38.66 -22.86 18.73
CA ASP A 124 -37.42 -22.85 19.52
C ASP A 124 -36.16 -22.86 18.63
N ASP A 125 -36.16 -23.67 17.55
CA ASP A 125 -35.05 -23.74 16.59
C ASP A 125 -34.89 -22.43 15.83
N ALA A 126 -36.00 -21.83 15.38
CA ALA A 126 -36.01 -20.54 14.67
C ALA A 126 -35.55 -19.40 15.59
N LEU A 127 -36.05 -19.36 16.84
CA LEU A 127 -35.62 -18.40 17.85
C LEU A 127 -34.13 -18.51 18.16
N ALA A 128 -33.61 -19.73 18.33
CA ALA A 128 -32.19 -19.97 18.54
C ALA A 128 -31.35 -19.46 17.35
N ARG A 129 -31.83 -19.65 16.12
CA ARG A 129 -31.15 -19.19 14.89
C ARG A 129 -31.14 -17.68 14.78
N VAL A 130 -32.27 -17.01 14.99
CA VAL A 130 -32.36 -15.53 14.98
C VAL A 130 -31.46 -14.93 16.04
N THR A 131 -31.45 -15.53 17.26
CA THR A 131 -30.58 -15.08 18.36
C THR A 131 -29.10 -15.28 18.02
N ALA A 132 -28.72 -16.44 17.46
CA ALA A 132 -27.35 -16.77 17.10
C ALA A 132 -26.79 -15.84 16.00
N LEU A 133 -27.67 -15.39 15.07
CA LEU A 133 -27.30 -14.47 13.98
C LEU A 133 -27.47 -13.00 14.37
N ASP A 134 -27.99 -12.70 15.58
CA ASP A 134 -28.36 -11.34 15.98
C ASP A 134 -29.22 -10.66 14.89
N ALA A 135 -30.18 -11.45 14.33
CA ALA A 135 -30.88 -11.08 13.11
C ALA A 135 -31.90 -9.95 13.33
N TRP A 136 -32.41 -9.78 14.57
CA TRP A 136 -33.35 -8.71 14.90
C TRP A 136 -32.83 -7.32 14.58
N ASP A 137 -31.53 -7.10 14.80
CA ASP A 137 -30.90 -5.79 14.66
C ASP A 137 -30.24 -5.60 13.27
N ALA A 138 -30.31 -6.61 12.38
CA ALA A 138 -29.67 -6.56 11.08
C ALA A 138 -30.17 -5.41 10.18
N PRO A 139 -31.51 -5.10 10.10
CA PRO A 139 -31.98 -3.96 9.31
C PRO A 139 -31.46 -2.62 9.83
N ARG A 140 -31.50 -2.43 11.16
CA ARG A 140 -31.00 -1.22 11.82
C ARG A 140 -29.49 -1.06 11.64
N ARG A 141 -28.71 -2.15 11.78
CA ARG A 141 -27.27 -2.12 11.53
C ARG A 141 -26.97 -1.70 10.10
N LEU A 142 -27.77 -2.16 9.14
CA LEU A 142 -27.63 -1.76 7.73
C LEU A 142 -27.86 -0.26 7.54
N GLU A 143 -28.93 0.30 8.10
CA GLU A 143 -29.23 1.72 8.00
C GLU A 143 -28.10 2.57 8.57
N VAL A 144 -27.62 2.22 9.77
CA VAL A 144 -26.49 2.90 10.41
C VAL A 144 -25.22 2.76 9.56
N ALA A 145 -24.91 1.57 9.03
CA ALA A 145 -23.72 1.36 8.22
C ALA A 145 -23.77 2.18 6.93
N LEU A 146 -24.92 2.22 6.22
CA LEU A 146 -25.10 3.02 5.01
C LEU A 146 -24.88 4.51 5.27
N GLU A 147 -25.46 5.03 6.35
CA GLU A 147 -25.28 6.44 6.73
C GLU A 147 -23.82 6.76 7.10
N GLU A 148 -23.20 5.93 7.92
CA GLU A 148 -21.85 6.18 8.44
C GLU A 148 -20.77 6.10 7.34
N VAL A 149 -20.93 5.22 6.34
CA VAL A 149 -20.00 5.16 5.20
C VAL A 149 -20.38 6.12 4.07
N GLY A 150 -21.45 6.90 4.21
CA GLY A 150 -21.93 7.81 3.18
C GLY A 150 -22.35 7.07 1.89
N ALA A 151 -23.00 5.92 2.05
CA ALA A 151 -23.49 5.12 0.92
C ALA A 151 -24.83 5.64 0.40
N VAL A 152 -25.20 5.22 -0.83
CA VAL A 152 -26.52 5.48 -1.39
C VAL A 152 -27.55 4.65 -0.64
N THR A 153 -28.61 5.30 -0.15
CA THR A 153 -29.69 4.67 0.63
C THR A 153 -30.93 4.36 -0.20
N ASP A 154 -31.07 4.99 -1.39
CA ASP A 154 -32.16 4.72 -2.30
C ASP A 154 -32.02 3.32 -2.90
N ARG A 155 -32.95 2.44 -2.51
CA ARG A 155 -32.95 1.02 -2.86
C ARG A 155 -33.30 0.76 -4.33
N ASP A 156 -33.98 1.70 -4.98
CA ASP A 156 -34.42 1.57 -6.38
C ASP A 156 -33.33 2.03 -7.37
N SER A 157 -32.28 2.67 -6.86
CA SER A 157 -31.15 3.09 -7.67
C SER A 157 -30.46 1.91 -8.36
N GLU A 158 -30.28 1.99 -9.68
CA GLU A 158 -29.52 0.99 -10.44
C GLU A 158 -28.04 1.02 -10.07
N LEU A 159 -27.44 -0.15 -9.83
CA LEU A 159 -26.01 -0.26 -9.52
C LEU A 159 -25.11 0.23 -10.66
N THR A 160 -25.59 0.14 -11.90
CA THR A 160 -24.88 0.63 -13.10
C THR A 160 -24.78 2.15 -13.15
N ALA A 161 -25.75 2.86 -12.59
CA ALA A 161 -25.77 4.32 -12.52
C ALA A 161 -24.82 4.88 -11.43
N LEU A 162 -24.41 4.04 -10.49
CA LEU A 162 -23.54 4.45 -9.40
C LEU A 162 -22.06 4.48 -9.82
N SER A 163 -21.29 5.42 -9.26
CA SER A 163 -19.84 5.41 -9.38
C SER A 163 -19.24 4.17 -8.69
N VAL A 164 -18.00 3.80 -9.04
CA VAL A 164 -17.28 2.68 -8.42
C VAL A 164 -17.24 2.83 -6.90
N GLY A 165 -16.91 4.03 -6.40
CA GLY A 165 -16.86 4.31 -4.96
C GLY A 165 -18.23 4.21 -4.27
N GLN A 166 -19.31 4.64 -4.93
CA GLN A 166 -20.67 4.51 -4.37
C GLN A 166 -21.07 3.03 -4.25
N ARG A 167 -20.89 2.24 -5.30
CA ARG A 167 -21.14 0.78 -5.27
C ARG A 167 -20.34 0.08 -4.18
N TYR A 168 -19.07 0.48 -4.05
CA TYR A 168 -18.18 -0.07 -3.03
C TYR A 168 -18.72 0.19 -1.62
N ARG A 169 -19.12 1.44 -1.31
CA ARG A 169 -19.66 1.80 0.01
C ARG A 169 -20.96 1.06 0.33
N VAL A 170 -21.87 0.92 -0.62
CA VAL A 170 -23.11 0.13 -0.45
C VAL A 170 -22.78 -1.31 -0.08
N ARG A 171 -21.86 -1.94 -0.80
CA ARG A 171 -21.45 -3.32 -0.53
C ARG A 171 -20.78 -3.48 0.83
N LEU A 172 -19.87 -2.57 1.16
CA LEU A 172 -19.18 -2.59 2.44
C LEU A 172 -20.18 -2.49 3.61
N ALA A 173 -21.14 -1.56 3.52
CA ALA A 173 -22.19 -1.41 4.51
C ALA A 173 -23.00 -2.70 4.69
N GLY A 174 -23.42 -3.33 3.58
CA GLY A 174 -24.16 -4.59 3.61
C GLY A 174 -23.37 -5.74 4.25
N VAL A 175 -22.09 -5.90 3.90
CA VAL A 175 -21.22 -6.95 4.46
C VAL A 175 -20.97 -6.74 5.95
N ILE A 176 -20.75 -5.48 6.39
CA ILE A 176 -20.59 -5.17 7.82
C ILE A 176 -21.88 -5.47 8.59
N ALA A 177 -23.04 -5.10 8.02
CA ALA A 177 -24.35 -5.31 8.66
C ALA A 177 -24.75 -6.78 8.76
N ALA A 178 -24.34 -7.62 7.80
CA ALA A 178 -24.65 -9.05 7.75
C ALA A 178 -24.01 -9.84 8.91
N ARG A 179 -22.86 -9.39 9.44
CA ARG A 179 -22.10 -10.06 10.52
C ARG A 179 -21.83 -11.54 10.23
N ASP A 180 -21.43 -11.83 8.99
CA ASP A 180 -21.03 -13.21 8.64
C ASP A 180 -19.86 -13.68 9.51
N GLU A 181 -19.77 -14.99 9.78
CA GLU A 181 -18.78 -15.57 10.69
C GLU A 181 -17.33 -15.40 10.23
N ILE A 182 -17.12 -15.20 8.94
CA ILE A 182 -15.79 -14.96 8.34
C ILE A 182 -15.91 -13.76 7.39
N LEU A 183 -15.07 -12.75 7.60
CA LEU A 183 -14.98 -11.60 6.71
C LEU A 183 -13.64 -11.59 5.96
N LEU A 184 -13.70 -11.42 4.65
CA LEU A 184 -12.53 -11.22 3.80
C LEU A 184 -12.65 -9.83 3.14
N LEU A 185 -11.77 -8.90 3.53
CA LEU A 185 -11.84 -7.51 3.12
C LEU A 185 -10.58 -7.12 2.35
N ASP A 186 -10.73 -6.71 1.10
CA ASP A 186 -9.63 -6.23 0.25
C ASP A 186 -9.70 -4.71 0.09
N GLU A 187 -8.73 -4.02 0.72
CA GLU A 187 -8.60 -2.56 0.76
C GLU A 187 -9.91 -1.83 1.16
N PRO A 188 -10.52 -2.15 2.33
CA PRO A 188 -11.81 -1.61 2.72
C PRO A 188 -11.79 -0.11 3.07
N THR A 189 -10.62 0.48 3.18
CA THR A 189 -10.41 1.91 3.44
C THR A 189 -10.59 2.79 2.22
N ASN A 190 -10.54 2.20 1.01
CA ASN A 190 -10.70 2.94 -0.22
C ASN A 190 -12.09 3.58 -0.31
N HIS A 191 -12.14 4.83 -0.76
CA HIS A 191 -13.38 5.61 -0.93
C HIS A 191 -14.14 5.95 0.36
N LEU A 192 -13.55 5.73 1.55
CA LEU A 192 -14.12 6.16 2.83
C LEU A 192 -13.53 7.50 3.26
N ASP A 193 -14.37 8.31 3.88
CA ASP A 193 -13.95 9.51 4.60
C ASP A 193 -13.60 9.18 6.07
N ALA A 194 -13.28 10.17 6.87
CA ALA A 194 -12.90 9.98 8.27
C ALA A 194 -14.01 9.34 9.12
N ARG A 195 -15.29 9.65 8.82
CA ARG A 195 -16.45 9.08 9.51
C ARG A 195 -16.62 7.60 9.17
N GLY A 196 -16.58 7.27 7.88
CA GLY A 196 -16.65 5.90 7.39
C GLY A 196 -15.51 5.02 7.91
N LEU A 197 -14.28 5.56 7.96
CA LEU A 197 -13.13 4.85 8.54
C LEU A 197 -13.28 4.58 10.04
N ALA A 198 -13.81 5.55 10.81
CA ALA A 198 -14.08 5.36 12.24
C ALA A 198 -15.15 4.28 12.46
N HIS A 199 -16.21 4.28 11.64
CA HIS A 199 -17.24 3.24 11.67
C HIS A 199 -16.67 1.85 11.33
N LEU A 200 -15.89 1.73 10.24
CA LEU A 200 -15.23 0.49 9.85
C LEU A 200 -14.34 -0.05 10.98
N THR A 201 -13.50 0.81 11.56
CA THR A 201 -12.60 0.43 12.67
C THR A 201 -13.38 -0.15 13.84
N ARG A 202 -14.48 0.53 14.26
CA ARG A 202 -15.35 0.06 15.33
C ARG A 202 -16.01 -1.28 14.97
N ALA A 203 -16.58 -1.38 13.77
CA ALA A 203 -17.25 -2.60 13.32
C ALA A 203 -16.32 -3.81 13.30
N LEU A 204 -15.06 -3.63 12.87
CA LEU A 204 -14.06 -4.70 12.85
C LEU A 204 -13.60 -5.11 14.25
N ARG A 205 -13.46 -4.15 15.19
CA ARG A 205 -13.14 -4.45 16.59
C ARG A 205 -14.25 -5.24 17.31
N GLU A 206 -15.50 -4.91 16.99
CA GLU A 206 -16.68 -5.53 17.60
C GLU A 206 -17.14 -6.79 16.86
N HIS A 207 -16.47 -7.16 15.75
CA HIS A 207 -16.86 -8.32 14.95
C HIS A 207 -16.59 -9.63 15.71
N PRO A 208 -17.63 -10.47 15.95
CA PRO A 208 -17.45 -11.69 16.74
C PRO A 208 -16.78 -12.82 15.96
N GLY A 209 -16.79 -12.75 14.63
CA GLY A 209 -16.24 -13.75 13.73
C GLY A 209 -14.75 -13.58 13.45
N ALA A 210 -14.25 -14.26 12.44
CA ALA A 210 -12.88 -14.17 11.96
C ALA A 210 -12.77 -13.16 10.83
N VAL A 211 -11.70 -12.39 10.79
CA VAL A 211 -11.46 -11.38 9.74
C VAL A 211 -10.11 -11.59 9.09
N ALA A 212 -10.05 -11.59 7.75
CA ALA A 212 -8.81 -11.37 7.00
C ALA A 212 -8.91 -10.02 6.27
N LEU A 213 -7.96 -9.16 6.52
CA LEU A 213 -7.95 -7.77 6.07
C LEU A 213 -6.69 -7.46 5.28
N VAL A 214 -6.83 -7.11 4.01
CA VAL A 214 -5.78 -6.47 3.21
C VAL A 214 -5.98 -4.97 3.31
N SER A 215 -5.01 -4.23 3.80
CA SER A 215 -5.04 -2.77 3.81
C SER A 215 -3.65 -2.17 3.83
N HIS A 216 -3.53 -0.97 3.27
CA HIS A 216 -2.37 -0.10 3.40
C HIS A 216 -2.55 0.96 4.49
N ASP A 217 -3.75 1.09 5.07
CA ASP A 217 -4.02 2.02 6.18
C ASP A 217 -3.46 1.45 7.50
N ARG A 218 -2.26 1.92 7.83
CA ARG A 218 -1.53 1.52 9.04
C ARG A 218 -2.33 1.81 10.31
N ALA A 219 -3.05 2.93 10.37
CA ALA A 219 -3.83 3.30 11.54
C ALA A 219 -4.97 2.30 11.79
N LEU A 220 -5.64 1.86 10.71
CA LEU A 220 -6.64 0.79 10.82
C LEU A 220 -5.99 -0.51 11.31
N LEU A 221 -4.85 -0.91 10.72
CA LEU A 221 -4.16 -2.14 11.11
C LEU A 221 -3.67 -2.11 12.56
N GLU A 222 -3.12 -0.99 13.03
CA GLU A 222 -2.74 -0.79 14.44
C GLU A 222 -3.92 -0.96 15.38
N ASP A 223 -5.08 -0.49 14.95
CA ASP A 223 -6.30 -0.49 15.74
C ASP A 223 -6.99 -1.85 15.84
N VAL A 224 -6.89 -2.70 14.80
CA VAL A 224 -7.72 -3.91 14.72
C VAL A 224 -6.94 -5.22 14.59
N ALA A 225 -5.70 -5.23 14.07
CA ALA A 225 -4.98 -6.46 13.78
C ALA A 225 -4.56 -7.20 15.05
N THR A 226 -4.86 -8.50 15.12
CA THR A 226 -4.40 -9.42 16.17
C THR A 226 -3.25 -10.31 15.69
N SER A 227 -3.03 -10.40 14.38
CA SER A 227 -1.91 -11.08 13.75
C SER A 227 -1.66 -10.51 12.38
N VAL A 228 -0.42 -10.64 11.90
CA VAL A 228 0.00 -10.10 10.59
C VAL A 228 0.62 -11.21 9.77
N LEU A 229 0.23 -11.32 8.50
CA LEU A 229 0.85 -12.15 7.46
C LEU A 229 1.50 -11.23 6.43
N ASP A 230 2.82 -11.22 6.41
CA ASP A 230 3.60 -10.42 5.48
C ASP A 230 4.03 -11.28 4.29
N LEU A 231 3.60 -10.87 3.10
CA LEU A 231 3.88 -11.57 1.83
C LEU A 231 5.15 -11.07 1.14
N ASP A 232 5.82 -10.07 1.71
CA ASP A 232 7.09 -9.61 1.16
C ASP A 232 8.19 -10.67 1.41
N PRO A 233 9.21 -10.72 0.53
CA PRO A 233 10.22 -11.77 0.60
C PRO A 233 10.99 -11.74 1.93
N THR A 234 11.25 -12.94 2.43
CA THR A 234 12.17 -13.23 3.51
C THR A 234 13.40 -13.96 2.96
N GLU A 235 14.38 -14.23 3.79
CA GLU A 235 15.60 -14.96 3.40
C GLU A 235 15.28 -16.32 2.79
N ASP A 236 14.31 -17.05 3.36
CA ASP A 236 13.88 -18.38 2.91
C ASP A 236 12.77 -18.34 1.85
N GLY A 237 12.36 -17.14 1.40
CA GLY A 237 11.30 -16.94 0.42
C GLY A 237 9.88 -17.24 0.92
N ARG A 238 9.70 -17.52 2.23
CA ARG A 238 8.39 -17.79 2.83
C ARG A 238 7.75 -16.53 3.38
N PRO A 239 6.41 -16.46 3.42
CA PRO A 239 5.70 -15.39 4.11
C PRO A 239 6.00 -15.36 5.61
N LEU A 240 6.18 -14.16 6.17
CA LEU A 240 6.39 -13.98 7.59
C LEU A 240 5.05 -13.84 8.32
N ARG A 241 4.72 -14.78 9.20
CA ARG A 241 3.54 -14.69 10.05
C ARG A 241 3.93 -14.34 11.47
N VAL A 242 3.30 -13.30 12.03
CA VAL A 242 3.56 -12.82 13.39
C VAL A 242 2.22 -12.73 14.14
N GLY A 243 2.16 -13.31 15.33
CA GLY A 243 1.09 -13.09 16.30
C GLY A 243 1.32 -11.78 17.03
N GLY A 244 0.23 -11.14 17.46
CA GLY A 244 0.27 -9.80 18.00
C GLY A 244 -0.13 -8.75 16.98
N GLY A 245 -0.02 -7.48 17.34
CA GLY A 245 -0.39 -6.37 16.48
C GLY A 245 0.68 -5.95 15.47
N LEU A 246 0.49 -4.78 14.89
CA LEU A 246 1.41 -4.24 13.89
C LEU A 246 2.81 -3.93 14.47
N ALA A 247 2.88 -3.53 15.75
CA ALA A 247 4.15 -3.22 16.41
C ALA A 247 5.06 -4.45 16.57
N GLU A 248 4.47 -5.61 16.95
CA GLU A 248 5.18 -6.88 17.05
C GLU A 248 5.68 -7.35 15.69
N TRP A 249 4.86 -7.19 14.64
CA TRP A 249 5.25 -7.47 13.27
C TRP A 249 6.43 -6.61 12.82
N GLU A 250 6.40 -5.30 13.06
CA GLU A 250 7.51 -4.41 12.71
C GLU A 250 8.82 -4.83 13.36
N GLN A 251 8.75 -5.16 14.65
CA GLN A 251 9.92 -5.60 15.39
C GLN A 251 10.46 -6.93 14.83
N ALA A 252 9.57 -7.90 14.56
CA ALA A 252 9.93 -9.18 13.99
C ALA A 252 10.56 -9.01 12.59
N ARG A 253 9.95 -8.15 11.76
CA ARG A 253 10.46 -7.86 10.42
C ARG A 253 11.83 -7.17 10.44
N ARG A 254 12.03 -6.19 11.32
CA ARG A 254 13.34 -5.54 11.49
C ARG A 254 14.41 -6.55 11.90
N ARG A 255 14.09 -7.44 12.84
CA ARG A 255 15.02 -8.51 13.27
C ARG A 255 15.33 -9.49 12.14
N ALA A 256 14.32 -9.97 11.42
CA ALA A 256 14.49 -10.86 10.29
C ALA A 256 15.36 -10.23 9.19
N ARG A 257 15.11 -8.96 8.89
CA ARG A 257 15.91 -8.22 7.90
C ARG A 257 17.37 -8.03 8.33
N THR A 258 17.61 -7.67 9.58
CA THR A 258 18.99 -7.54 10.09
C THR A 258 19.72 -8.88 10.04
N ALA A 259 19.07 -9.97 10.46
CA ALA A 259 19.63 -11.30 10.37
C ALA A 259 19.96 -11.69 8.92
N TRP A 260 19.08 -11.39 7.98
CA TRP A 260 19.30 -11.63 6.55
C TRP A 260 20.49 -10.82 6.00
N GLU A 261 20.56 -9.51 6.30
CA GLU A 261 21.68 -8.65 5.90
C GLU A 261 23.02 -9.14 6.46
N ASP A 262 23.04 -9.62 7.72
CA ASP A 262 24.23 -10.17 8.37
C ASP A 262 24.64 -11.53 7.76
N ALA A 263 23.69 -12.43 7.53
CA ALA A 263 23.94 -13.72 6.87
C ALA A 263 24.49 -13.53 5.45
N TYR A 264 23.89 -12.63 4.68
CA TYR A 264 24.34 -12.30 3.32
C TYR A 264 25.76 -11.71 3.32
N ARG A 265 26.06 -10.80 4.26
CA ARG A 265 27.40 -10.20 4.41
C ARG A 265 28.44 -11.24 4.79
N ALA A 266 28.13 -12.10 5.77
CA ALA A 266 29.02 -13.17 6.19
C ALA A 266 29.35 -14.13 5.04
N GLN A 267 28.34 -14.51 4.25
CA GLN A 267 28.52 -15.37 3.09
C GLN A 267 29.38 -14.69 2.00
N GLN A 268 29.21 -13.41 1.75
CA GLN A 268 30.02 -12.64 0.82
C GLN A 268 31.49 -12.54 1.27
N GLU A 269 31.73 -12.31 2.56
CA GLU A 269 33.08 -12.25 3.13
C GLU A 269 33.78 -13.60 3.01
N GLU A 270 33.11 -14.70 3.30
CA GLU A 270 33.67 -16.03 3.18
C GLU A 270 33.96 -16.38 1.70
N GLN A 271 33.08 -16.05 0.77
CA GLN A 271 33.33 -16.23 -0.66
C GLN A 271 34.56 -15.43 -1.10
N ARG A 272 34.71 -14.17 -0.66
CA ARG A 272 35.87 -13.35 -0.98
C ARG A 272 37.16 -13.98 -0.43
N ARG A 273 37.17 -14.45 0.83
CA ARG A 273 38.31 -15.15 1.42
C ARG A 273 38.74 -16.39 0.65
N LEU A 274 37.75 -17.20 0.23
CA LEU A 274 37.99 -18.39 -0.57
C LEU A 274 38.58 -18.03 -1.95
N GLN A 275 38.06 -16.97 -2.57
CA GLN A 275 38.52 -16.49 -3.88
C GLN A 275 39.94 -15.92 -3.80
N GLU A 276 40.24 -15.08 -2.82
CA GLU A 276 41.57 -14.56 -2.56
C GLU A 276 42.58 -15.72 -2.30
N GLY A 277 42.14 -16.73 -1.53
CA GLY A 277 42.92 -17.95 -1.29
C GLY A 277 43.19 -18.76 -2.55
N ALA A 278 42.21 -18.88 -3.46
CA ALA A 278 42.37 -19.55 -4.73
C ALA A 278 43.34 -18.78 -5.65
N ASP A 279 43.19 -17.46 -5.74
CA ASP A 279 44.04 -16.60 -6.57
C ASP A 279 45.49 -16.56 -6.05
N ALA A 280 45.70 -16.53 -4.73
CA ALA A 280 47.03 -16.66 -4.13
C ALA A 280 47.68 -18.02 -4.43
N ALA A 281 46.87 -19.11 -4.43
CA ALA A 281 47.39 -20.43 -4.80
C ALA A 281 47.76 -20.52 -6.30
N ARG A 282 46.95 -19.93 -7.19
CA ARG A 282 47.23 -19.82 -8.64
C ARG A 282 48.50 -19.01 -8.90
N SER A 283 48.65 -17.87 -8.23
CA SER A 283 49.83 -17.01 -8.36
C SER A 283 51.12 -17.74 -7.95
N ARG A 284 51.07 -18.51 -6.86
CA ARG A 284 52.23 -19.34 -6.42
C ARG A 284 52.60 -20.43 -7.40
N LEU A 285 51.61 -21.00 -8.12
CA LEU A 285 51.87 -21.98 -9.18
C LEU A 285 52.51 -21.32 -10.43
N SER A 286 52.07 -20.10 -10.79
CA SER A 286 52.60 -19.37 -11.94
C SER A 286 53.99 -18.78 -11.73
N THR A 287 54.28 -18.28 -10.51
CA THR A 287 55.60 -17.70 -10.13
C THR A 287 56.66 -18.75 -9.78
N GLY A 288 56.26 -19.99 -9.46
CA GLY A 288 57.16 -21.09 -9.12
C GLY A 288 57.89 -21.72 -10.28
N TRP A 289 57.60 -21.35 -11.56
CA TRP A 289 58.19 -21.94 -12.73
C TRP A 289 59.28 -21.05 -13.38
N ARG A 290 60.41 -20.85 -12.69
CA ARG A 290 61.68 -20.48 -13.33
C ARG A 290 62.64 -21.66 -13.18
N PRO A 291 63.09 -22.27 -14.26
CA PRO A 291 64.08 -23.33 -14.17
C PRO A 291 65.43 -22.71 -13.88
N ASP A 292 65.90 -22.82 -12.61
CA ASP A 292 67.30 -22.65 -12.29
C ASP A 292 68.09 -23.84 -12.88
N LYS A 293 69.08 -23.53 -13.71
CA LYS A 293 70.03 -24.51 -14.25
C LYS A 293 70.85 -25.07 -13.07
N GLY A 294 70.57 -26.32 -12.73
CA GLY A 294 71.45 -27.15 -11.93
C GLY A 294 71.01 -27.46 -10.50
N THR A 295 70.79 -28.75 -10.29
CA THR A 295 70.65 -29.54 -9.08
C THR A 295 69.25 -29.95 -8.63
N GLY A 296 69.05 -31.28 -8.59
CA GLY A 296 68.04 -31.93 -7.75
C GLY A 296 66.66 -32.19 -8.35
N LYS A 297 66.56 -33.09 -9.31
CA LYS A 297 65.32 -33.52 -9.95
C LYS A 297 64.29 -34.24 -9.06
N HIS A 298 64.65 -34.71 -7.89
CA HIS A 298 63.77 -35.60 -7.09
C HIS A 298 62.98 -34.96 -5.93
N GLN A 299 63.30 -33.77 -5.50
CA GLN A 299 62.57 -33.13 -4.38
C GLN A 299 61.49 -32.13 -4.79
N ARG A 300 61.42 -31.70 -6.08
CA ARG A 300 60.45 -30.71 -6.57
C ARG A 300 59.16 -31.32 -7.15
N GLN A 301 59.18 -32.59 -7.56
CA GLN A 301 57.99 -33.27 -8.05
C GLN A 301 56.95 -33.64 -6.99
N SER A 302 57.33 -33.67 -5.69
CA SER A 302 56.45 -34.05 -4.59
C SER A 302 55.62 -32.90 -4.01
N ARG A 303 55.98 -31.63 -4.28
CA ARG A 303 55.22 -30.45 -3.76
C ARG A 303 54.13 -29.94 -4.73
N ALA A 304 54.30 -30.10 -6.02
CA ALA A 304 53.34 -29.67 -7.03
C ALA A 304 51.96 -30.35 -6.92
N PRO A 305 51.86 -31.67 -6.68
CA PRO A 305 50.55 -32.33 -6.51
C PRO A 305 49.79 -31.85 -5.26
N GLY A 306 50.46 -31.50 -4.20
CA GLY A 306 49.84 -30.99 -2.97
C GLY A 306 49.25 -29.59 -3.15
N THR A 307 49.97 -28.73 -3.90
CA THR A 307 49.49 -27.37 -4.21
C THR A 307 48.29 -27.37 -5.16
N VAL A 308 48.32 -28.25 -6.18
CA VAL A 308 47.20 -28.44 -7.10
C VAL A 308 45.99 -29.03 -6.40
N ARG A 309 46.18 -30.01 -5.51
CA ARG A 309 45.10 -30.58 -4.71
C ARG A 309 44.46 -29.54 -3.79
N ALA A 310 45.27 -28.73 -3.09
CA ALA A 310 44.80 -27.64 -2.23
C ALA A 310 44.05 -26.55 -3.02
N LEU A 311 44.42 -26.30 -4.29
CA LEU A 311 43.70 -25.40 -5.16
C LEU A 311 42.33 -26.00 -5.58
N ASN A 312 42.34 -27.26 -5.97
CA ASN A 312 41.10 -27.95 -6.38
C ASN A 312 40.12 -28.07 -5.19
N ASP A 313 40.61 -28.37 -3.99
CA ASP A 313 39.78 -28.41 -2.77
C ASP A 313 39.19 -27.03 -2.46
N ARG A 314 39.90 -25.94 -2.70
CA ARG A 314 39.39 -24.58 -2.53
C ARG A 314 38.38 -24.19 -3.60
N LEU A 315 38.60 -24.62 -4.84
CA LEU A 315 37.64 -24.42 -5.94
C LEU A 315 36.36 -25.23 -5.70
N ALA A 316 36.47 -26.47 -5.22
CA ALA A 316 35.30 -27.28 -4.86
C ALA A 316 34.50 -26.62 -3.73
N ARG A 317 35.19 -26.10 -2.68
CA ARG A 317 34.51 -25.33 -1.62
C ARG A 317 33.87 -24.03 -2.12
N LEU A 318 34.47 -23.36 -3.12
CA LEU A 318 33.85 -22.19 -3.77
C LEU A 318 32.58 -22.58 -4.55
N GLU A 319 32.55 -23.76 -5.15
CA GLU A 319 31.37 -24.28 -5.85
C GLU A 319 30.30 -24.74 -4.85
N GLU A 320 30.67 -25.37 -3.75
CA GLU A 320 29.78 -25.75 -2.65
C GLU A 320 29.23 -24.51 -1.91
N HIS A 321 30.02 -23.43 -1.79
CA HIS A 321 29.61 -22.13 -1.23
C HIS A 321 28.93 -21.24 -2.27
N ARG A 322 28.19 -21.82 -3.21
CA ARG A 322 27.30 -21.02 -4.03
C ARG A 322 26.35 -20.27 -3.14
N LEU A 323 26.18 -18.95 -3.41
CA LEU A 323 25.36 -18.06 -2.62
C LEU A 323 23.94 -18.61 -2.48
N ASP A 324 23.63 -19.29 -1.37
CA ASP A 324 22.32 -19.81 -1.05
C ASP A 324 21.42 -18.71 -0.48
N VAL A 325 22.02 -17.68 0.13
CA VAL A 325 21.30 -16.52 0.66
C VAL A 325 21.12 -15.49 -0.45
N PRO A 326 19.88 -15.23 -0.89
CA PRO A 326 19.62 -14.22 -1.90
C PRO A 326 19.95 -12.82 -1.35
N PRO A 327 20.28 -11.85 -2.23
CA PRO A 327 20.54 -10.48 -1.78
C PRO A 327 19.28 -9.88 -1.16
N PRO A 328 19.37 -9.26 0.03
CA PRO A 328 18.25 -8.55 0.61
C PRO A 328 17.81 -7.40 -0.30
N PRO A 329 16.52 -7.07 -0.38
CA PRO A 329 16.05 -5.94 -1.15
C PRO A 329 16.78 -4.66 -0.74
N PRO A 330 17.25 -3.82 -1.70
CA PRO A 330 17.99 -2.61 -1.37
C PRO A 330 17.12 -1.67 -0.52
N ARG A 331 17.70 -1.10 0.54
CA ARG A 331 17.04 -0.03 1.30
C ARG A 331 17.00 1.24 0.46
N LEU A 332 15.94 2.02 0.62
CA LEU A 332 15.93 3.37 0.11
C LEU A 332 16.94 4.18 0.91
N SER A 333 18.03 4.59 0.29
CA SER A 333 19.04 5.44 0.90
C SER A 333 19.19 6.72 0.11
N LEU A 334 19.18 7.85 0.80
CA LEU A 334 19.49 9.15 0.22
C LEU A 334 21.00 9.39 0.40
N PRO A 335 21.76 9.43 -0.69
CA PRO A 335 23.17 9.82 -0.60
C PRO A 335 23.27 11.29 -0.16
N ASP A 336 24.34 11.62 0.53
CA ASP A 336 24.61 12.97 0.97
C ASP A 336 24.73 13.91 -0.25
N SER A 337 23.90 14.97 -0.28
CA SER A 337 23.95 15.99 -1.31
C SER A 337 25.15 16.93 -1.16
N GLY A 338 25.80 16.94 0.03
CA GLY A 338 26.83 17.89 0.40
C GLY A 338 26.28 19.27 0.81
N THR A 339 24.95 19.38 0.93
CA THR A 339 24.29 20.64 1.32
C THR A 339 24.46 20.86 2.83
N SER A 340 24.98 22.01 3.22
CA SER A 340 25.08 22.38 4.64
C SER A 340 23.74 22.89 5.17
N ALA A 341 23.43 22.55 6.42
CA ALA A 341 22.24 23.07 7.10
C ALA A 341 22.24 24.61 7.12
N GLY A 342 21.06 25.21 6.90
CA GLY A 342 20.88 26.65 6.85
C GLY A 342 21.35 27.33 5.55
N THR A 343 21.83 26.59 4.55
CA THR A 343 22.15 27.16 3.23
C THR A 343 20.86 27.53 2.50
N PRO A 344 20.63 28.81 2.10
CA PRO A 344 19.45 29.19 1.35
C PRO A 344 19.41 28.52 -0.03
N LEU A 345 18.32 27.77 -0.33
CA LEU A 345 18.18 26.97 -1.54
C LEU A 345 17.09 27.46 -2.47
N LEU A 346 15.93 27.84 -1.90
CA LEU A 346 14.78 28.25 -2.68
C LEU A 346 13.95 29.30 -1.94
N ARG A 347 13.43 30.28 -2.71
CA ARG A 347 12.52 31.29 -2.21
C ARG A 347 11.32 31.42 -3.17
N ALA A 348 10.13 31.34 -2.61
CA ALA A 348 8.88 31.63 -3.29
C ALA A 348 8.21 32.81 -2.59
N ASP A 349 7.98 33.90 -3.32
CA ASP A 349 7.39 35.12 -2.81
C ASP A 349 6.02 35.35 -3.45
N GLY A 350 4.94 35.24 -2.67
CA GLY A 350 3.57 35.53 -3.07
C GLY A 350 3.08 34.73 -4.28
N VAL A 351 3.53 33.47 -4.44
CA VAL A 351 3.14 32.66 -5.60
C VAL A 351 1.68 32.27 -5.54
N ARG A 352 0.95 32.52 -6.65
CA ARG A 352 -0.46 32.19 -6.83
C ARG A 352 -0.69 31.56 -8.20
N VAL A 353 -1.61 30.61 -8.28
CA VAL A 353 -2.06 30.01 -9.54
C VAL A 353 -3.57 30.05 -9.59
N ASP A 354 -4.11 30.75 -10.58
CA ASP A 354 -5.55 30.82 -10.81
C ASP A 354 -6.06 29.57 -11.53
N ARG A 355 -7.37 29.31 -11.49
CA ARG A 355 -7.98 28.27 -12.30
C ARG A 355 -8.07 28.77 -13.74
N ALA A 356 -7.13 28.35 -14.59
CA ALA A 356 -7.27 28.53 -16.03
C ALA A 356 -8.11 27.37 -16.59
N ASP A 357 -9.20 27.69 -17.27
CA ASP A 357 -9.89 26.76 -18.18
C ASP A 357 -8.87 26.30 -19.24
N GLY A 358 -8.75 24.98 -19.37
CA GLY A 358 -7.70 24.27 -20.09
C GLY A 358 -7.20 24.93 -21.37
N ARG A 359 -5.91 25.08 -21.44
CA ARG A 359 -4.96 25.30 -22.52
C ARG A 359 -4.11 26.58 -22.34
N ARG A 360 -2.97 26.41 -21.67
CA ARG A 360 -1.75 27.13 -22.07
C ARG A 360 -0.65 26.11 -22.31
N ALA A 361 -0.31 25.94 -23.58
CA ALA A 361 0.88 25.25 -24.01
C ALA A 361 2.13 26.01 -23.52
N ALA A 362 3.16 25.27 -23.13
CA ALA A 362 4.48 25.78 -22.82
C ALA A 362 5.03 26.63 -24.01
N PRO A 363 5.73 27.75 -23.76
CA PRO A 363 6.41 28.46 -24.80
C PRO A 363 7.71 27.74 -25.17
N GLY A 364 7.73 27.11 -26.35
CA GLY A 364 8.99 26.59 -26.92
C GLY A 364 8.88 25.32 -27.74
N SER A 365 8.17 25.32 -28.86
CA SER A 365 8.59 24.59 -30.07
C SER A 365 7.85 25.19 -31.27
N ALA A 366 8.58 25.96 -32.03
CA ALA A 366 8.16 26.39 -33.36
C ALA A 366 8.24 25.20 -34.33
N CYS A 367 7.08 24.71 -34.78
CA CYS A 367 6.99 24.00 -36.04
C CYS A 367 5.63 24.34 -36.66
N GLY A 368 5.67 25.04 -37.77
CA GLY A 368 4.50 25.47 -38.51
C GLY A 368 3.82 24.31 -39.23
N CYS A 369 2.50 24.27 -39.17
CA CYS A 369 1.64 23.77 -40.23
C CYS A 369 0.27 24.45 -40.09
N SER A 370 -0.20 24.94 -41.23
CA SER A 370 -1.34 25.80 -41.47
C SER A 370 -2.70 25.04 -41.49
N ALA A 371 -3.72 25.83 -41.17
CA ALA A 371 -5.08 25.85 -41.74
C ALA A 371 -6.12 24.82 -41.25
N GLY A 372 -7.18 25.39 -40.72
CA GLY A 372 -8.51 24.78 -40.53
C GLY A 372 -9.36 25.62 -39.58
N ALA A 373 -10.04 26.64 -40.12
CA ALA A 373 -11.05 27.41 -39.39
C ALA A 373 -12.29 26.56 -39.15
N ASP A 374 -12.89 26.72 -37.98
CA ASP A 374 -14.29 26.93 -37.66
C ASP A 374 -14.68 26.28 -36.32
N SER A 375 -14.87 27.11 -35.33
CA SER A 375 -16.09 27.10 -34.52
C SER A 375 -15.94 28.09 -33.35
N ALA A 376 -16.92 28.96 -33.24
CA ALA A 376 -17.10 29.97 -32.21
C ALA A 376 -17.02 29.35 -30.79
N GLY A 377 -15.89 29.54 -30.11
CA GLY A 377 -15.70 29.32 -28.69
C GLY A 377 -16.00 30.62 -27.96
N ALA A 378 -17.10 30.63 -27.21
CA ALA A 378 -17.46 31.69 -26.30
C ALA A 378 -16.28 32.03 -25.38
N ASP A 379 -15.90 33.31 -25.43
CA ASP A 379 -14.99 33.98 -24.50
C ASP A 379 -15.58 33.90 -23.07
N ARG A 380 -15.26 32.85 -22.34
CA ARG A 380 -15.57 32.74 -20.91
C ARG A 380 -14.42 33.39 -20.16
N THR A 381 -14.62 34.65 -19.80
CA THR A 381 -13.83 35.32 -18.78
C THR A 381 -13.80 34.45 -17.52
N PRO A 382 -12.63 34.26 -16.89
CA PRO A 382 -12.53 33.51 -15.63
C PRO A 382 -13.49 34.10 -14.59
N ASP A 383 -14.28 33.26 -13.95
CA ASP A 383 -15.14 33.71 -12.84
C ASP A 383 -14.24 34.20 -11.70
N PRO A 384 -14.23 35.54 -11.42
CA PRO A 384 -13.36 36.10 -10.40
C PRO A 384 -13.74 35.65 -8.98
N SER A 385 -14.86 34.96 -8.79
CA SER A 385 -15.32 34.41 -7.53
C SER A 385 -14.86 32.96 -7.29
N ALA A 386 -14.31 32.28 -8.30
CA ALA A 386 -13.81 30.92 -8.15
C ALA A 386 -12.49 30.92 -7.35
N PRO A 387 -12.37 30.07 -6.30
CA PRO A 387 -11.14 30.01 -5.52
C PRO A 387 -9.95 29.61 -6.41
N PRO A 388 -8.75 30.22 -6.20
CA PRO A 388 -7.57 29.92 -6.99
C PRO A 388 -7.19 28.43 -6.87
N ARG A 389 -6.49 27.91 -7.87
CA ARG A 389 -5.95 26.54 -7.83
C ARG A 389 -4.84 26.40 -6.79
N LEU A 390 -4.05 27.46 -6.60
CA LEU A 390 -3.08 27.63 -5.53
C LEU A 390 -3.29 29.01 -4.91
N PRO A 391 -3.62 29.12 -3.61
CA PRO A 391 -3.71 30.40 -2.91
C PRO A 391 -2.34 31.05 -2.80
N GLU A 392 -2.32 32.37 -2.61
CA GLU A 392 -1.08 33.11 -2.42
C GLU A 392 -0.23 32.50 -1.31
N THR A 393 0.97 32.07 -1.68
CA THR A 393 1.85 31.31 -0.80
C THR A 393 3.25 31.90 -0.82
N THR A 394 3.83 32.15 0.34
CA THR A 394 5.22 32.56 0.52
C THR A 394 5.95 31.56 1.37
N LEU A 395 7.10 31.05 0.88
CA LEU A 395 7.93 30.12 1.62
C LEU A 395 9.42 30.29 1.28
N ARG A 396 10.27 29.86 2.21
CA ARG A 396 11.72 29.79 2.04
C ARG A 396 12.17 28.40 2.45
N LEU A 397 13.16 27.87 1.72
CA LEU A 397 13.75 26.56 2.02
C LEU A 397 15.26 26.70 2.12
N GLU A 398 15.79 26.19 3.20
CA GLU A 398 17.23 26.12 3.49
C GLU A 398 17.66 24.64 3.62
N GLY A 399 18.94 24.38 3.48
CA GLY A 399 19.48 23.03 3.68
C GLY A 399 19.08 22.45 5.05
N GLY A 400 18.56 21.24 5.05
CA GLY A 400 18.06 20.58 6.25
C GLY A 400 16.60 20.88 6.60
N ASP A 401 15.94 21.82 5.90
CA ASP A 401 14.53 22.11 6.18
C ASP A 401 13.59 20.96 5.87
N ARG A 402 12.54 20.88 6.66
CA ARG A 402 11.46 19.91 6.54
C ARG A 402 10.14 20.64 6.45
N LEU A 403 9.32 20.31 5.46
CA LEU A 403 8.00 20.92 5.29
C LEU A 403 6.98 19.86 4.88
N LEU A 404 5.87 19.80 5.61
CA LEU A 404 4.73 18.96 5.29
C LEU A 404 3.58 19.83 4.74
N VAL A 405 3.23 19.61 3.47
CA VAL A 405 2.11 20.31 2.80
C VAL A 405 0.85 19.48 2.95
N VAL A 406 -0.15 20.03 3.63
CA VAL A 406 -1.42 19.36 3.91
C VAL A 406 -2.60 20.12 3.31
N GLY A 407 -3.73 19.44 3.17
CA GLY A 407 -4.96 20.03 2.65
C GLY A 407 -5.82 19.00 1.91
N PRO A 408 -7.11 19.29 1.70
CA PRO A 408 -8.01 18.40 0.99
C PRO A 408 -7.59 18.17 -0.47
N ASN A 409 -8.21 17.17 -1.11
CA ASN A 409 -7.98 16.95 -2.54
C ASN A 409 -8.40 18.18 -3.35
N GLY A 410 -7.55 18.61 -4.26
CA GLY A 410 -7.77 19.83 -5.05
C GLY A 410 -7.36 21.14 -4.37
N ALA A 411 -6.79 21.12 -3.15
CA ALA A 411 -6.31 22.32 -2.45
C ALA A 411 -5.05 22.96 -3.07
N GLY A 412 -4.45 22.35 -4.10
CA GLY A 412 -3.29 22.91 -4.79
C GLY A 412 -1.94 22.34 -4.38
N LYS A 413 -1.88 21.22 -3.62
CA LYS A 413 -0.63 20.58 -3.19
C LYS A 413 0.31 20.28 -4.37
N THR A 414 -0.16 19.50 -5.35
CA THR A 414 0.59 19.19 -6.58
C THR A 414 0.97 20.45 -7.35
N THR A 415 0.06 21.45 -7.40
CA THR A 415 0.30 22.72 -8.08
C THR A 415 1.45 23.47 -7.42
N LEU A 416 1.47 23.55 -6.09
CA LEU A 416 2.57 24.18 -5.34
C LEU A 416 3.90 23.49 -5.66
N LEU A 417 3.98 22.16 -5.57
CA LEU A 417 5.23 21.44 -5.84
C LEU A 417 5.73 21.67 -7.28
N ARG A 418 4.84 21.69 -8.27
CA ARG A 418 5.20 21.97 -9.67
C ARG A 418 5.66 23.42 -9.89
N VAL A 419 5.08 24.39 -9.17
CA VAL A 419 5.53 25.78 -9.19
C VAL A 419 6.92 25.90 -8.57
N LEU A 420 7.17 25.23 -7.43
CA LEU A 420 8.49 25.22 -6.78
C LEU A 420 9.56 24.55 -7.64
N ALA A 421 9.21 23.49 -8.37
CA ALA A 421 10.12 22.80 -9.30
C ALA A 421 10.42 23.60 -10.57
N GLY A 422 9.60 24.62 -10.88
CA GLY A 422 9.71 25.39 -12.12
C GLY A 422 8.96 24.75 -13.30
N ASP A 423 8.20 23.66 -13.09
CA ASP A 423 7.41 22.99 -14.13
C ASP A 423 6.11 23.75 -14.47
N LEU A 424 5.69 24.64 -13.59
CA LEU A 424 4.51 25.48 -13.76
C LEU A 424 4.85 26.93 -13.39
N ALA A 425 4.63 27.85 -14.31
CA ALA A 425 4.77 29.28 -14.02
C ALA A 425 3.59 29.74 -13.14
N PRO A 426 3.82 30.48 -12.04
CA PRO A 426 2.76 31.12 -11.28
C PRO A 426 2.13 32.28 -12.03
N ASP A 427 0.83 32.53 -11.80
CA ASP A 427 0.13 33.68 -12.38
C ASP A 427 0.48 34.99 -11.62
N ALA A 428 0.88 34.90 -10.36
CA ALA A 428 1.40 35.98 -9.54
C ALA A 428 2.55 35.52 -8.66
N GLY A 429 3.41 36.44 -8.25
CA GLY A 429 4.59 36.14 -7.46
C GLY A 429 5.75 35.57 -8.27
N ALA A 430 6.78 35.06 -7.60
CA ALA A 430 7.94 34.48 -8.25
C ALA A 430 8.61 33.42 -7.39
N VAL A 431 9.20 32.41 -8.06
CA VAL A 431 10.09 31.42 -7.44
C VAL A 431 11.52 31.69 -7.87
N ARG A 432 12.44 31.69 -6.93
CA ARG A 432 13.88 31.88 -7.17
C ARG A 432 14.64 30.70 -6.55
N VAL A 433 15.35 29.97 -7.39
CA VAL A 433 16.35 28.98 -6.95
C VAL A 433 17.65 29.73 -6.65
N LEU A 434 18.21 29.54 -5.49
CA LEU A 434 19.36 30.25 -5.02
C LEU A 434 20.65 29.44 -5.25
N GLY A 435 21.69 30.09 -5.67
CA GLY A 435 22.97 29.47 -5.96
C GLY A 435 22.90 28.46 -7.13
N ARG A 436 23.36 27.23 -6.89
CA ARG A 436 23.35 26.12 -7.85
C ARG A 436 22.51 24.93 -7.29
N ALA A 437 21.50 25.22 -6.50
CA ALA A 437 20.69 24.18 -5.88
C ALA A 437 20.00 23.31 -6.94
N ARG A 438 20.12 22.00 -6.79
CA ARG A 438 19.48 20.99 -7.63
C ARG A 438 18.15 20.61 -6.99
N LEU A 439 17.08 20.82 -7.74
CA LEU A 439 15.74 20.45 -7.31
C LEU A 439 15.34 19.13 -7.98
N ALA A 440 14.71 18.25 -7.24
CA ALA A 440 14.14 17.03 -7.77
C ALA A 440 12.67 16.92 -7.34
N LEU A 441 11.78 16.73 -8.31
CA LEU A 441 10.34 16.54 -8.09
C LEU A 441 9.97 15.10 -8.37
N LEU A 442 9.35 14.43 -7.40
CA LEU A 442 8.60 13.20 -7.61
C LEU A 442 7.14 13.54 -7.81
N ALA A 443 6.69 13.58 -9.04
CA ALA A 443 5.29 13.83 -9.36
C ALA A 443 4.42 12.58 -9.19
N GLN A 444 3.13 12.78 -8.99
CA GLN A 444 2.15 11.70 -8.88
C GLN A 444 2.05 10.87 -10.18
N GLU A 445 2.36 11.47 -11.34
CA GLU A 445 2.25 10.85 -12.66
C GLU A 445 3.54 10.23 -13.21
N ASP A 446 4.67 10.33 -12.50
CA ASP A 446 5.98 9.82 -12.97
C ASP A 446 5.99 8.30 -13.21
N GLU A 447 5.02 7.57 -12.64
CA GLU A 447 4.85 6.15 -12.91
C GLU A 447 4.50 5.82 -14.37
N ARG A 448 3.98 6.77 -15.13
CA ARG A 448 3.62 6.59 -16.55
C ARG A 448 4.82 6.62 -17.48
N GLN A 449 5.94 7.19 -17.04
CA GLN A 449 7.18 7.32 -17.83
C GLN A 449 8.15 6.14 -17.59
N GLU A 450 7.95 5.37 -16.53
CA GLU A 450 8.75 4.18 -16.24
C GLU A 450 8.39 3.01 -17.18
N PRO A 451 9.39 2.18 -17.59
CA PRO A 451 9.12 0.97 -18.35
C PRO A 451 8.07 0.12 -17.64
N ARG A 452 7.04 -0.34 -18.35
CA ARG A 452 5.90 -1.11 -17.80
C ARG A 452 6.29 -2.46 -17.16
N ARG A 453 7.58 -2.74 -16.97
CA ARG A 453 8.08 -3.96 -16.33
C ARG A 453 8.10 -3.79 -14.81
N GLY A 454 7.41 -4.69 -14.10
CA GLY A 454 7.32 -4.74 -12.63
C GLY A 454 5.99 -4.22 -12.08
N SER A 455 5.78 -4.48 -10.78
CA SER A 455 4.60 -4.00 -10.04
C SER A 455 4.62 -2.46 -9.90
N PRO A 456 3.48 -1.81 -9.64
CA PRO A 456 3.44 -0.38 -9.34
C PRO A 456 4.40 0.02 -8.21
N GLY A 457 4.47 -0.77 -7.14
CA GLY A 457 5.39 -0.53 -6.03
C GLY A 457 6.88 -0.62 -6.42
N GLU A 458 7.25 -1.61 -7.25
CA GLU A 458 8.61 -1.71 -7.78
C GLU A 458 8.97 -0.53 -8.69
N ARG A 459 8.01 -0.04 -9.47
CA ARG A 459 8.22 1.17 -10.30
C ARG A 459 8.44 2.39 -9.41
N ARG A 460 7.58 2.58 -8.39
CA ARG A 460 7.71 3.71 -7.46
C ARG A 460 9.03 3.68 -6.71
N ARG A 461 9.46 2.50 -6.23
CA ARG A 461 10.77 2.33 -5.58
C ARG A 461 11.94 2.67 -6.52
N ARG A 462 11.87 2.25 -7.79
CA ARG A 462 12.88 2.61 -8.80
C ARG A 462 12.92 4.10 -9.10
N ALA A 463 11.75 4.74 -9.23
CA ALA A 463 11.65 6.19 -9.43
C ALA A 463 12.29 6.95 -8.26
N LEU A 464 11.98 6.56 -7.02
CA LEU A 464 12.60 7.13 -5.82
C LEU A 464 14.12 6.90 -5.80
N SER A 465 14.59 5.68 -6.10
CA SER A 465 16.02 5.36 -6.12
C SER A 465 16.78 6.18 -7.17
N ARG A 466 16.17 6.39 -8.34
CA ARG A 466 16.75 7.25 -9.39
C ARG A 466 16.85 8.69 -8.93
N LEU A 467 15.74 9.25 -8.43
CA LEU A 467 15.68 10.62 -7.94
C LEU A 467 16.69 10.86 -6.82
N PHE A 468 16.87 9.91 -5.93
CA PHE A 468 17.87 9.99 -4.85
C PHE A 468 19.30 9.91 -5.37
N SER A 469 19.57 9.13 -6.43
CA SER A 469 20.91 9.00 -7.02
C SER A 469 21.44 10.32 -7.63
N GLU A 470 20.55 11.26 -7.96
CA GLU A 470 20.88 12.59 -8.49
C GLU A 470 21.42 13.54 -7.40
N ARG A 471 21.36 13.13 -6.11
CA ARG A 471 21.81 13.91 -4.94
C ARG A 471 21.23 15.32 -4.92
N PRO A 472 19.89 15.48 -4.96
CA PRO A 472 19.28 16.80 -4.99
C PRO A 472 19.48 17.55 -3.68
N ASP A 473 19.57 18.87 -3.77
CA ASP A 473 19.66 19.77 -2.61
C ASP A 473 18.25 20.04 -2.04
N VAL A 474 17.21 19.99 -2.90
CA VAL A 474 15.80 20.13 -2.54
C VAL A 474 15.00 18.97 -3.12
N LEU A 475 14.30 18.24 -2.27
CA LEU A 475 13.38 17.16 -2.62
C LEU A 475 11.94 17.63 -2.50
N LEU A 476 11.19 17.56 -3.61
CA LEU A 476 9.77 17.85 -3.68
C LEU A 476 9.03 16.56 -3.97
N LEU A 477 8.23 16.08 -3.02
CA LEU A 477 7.63 14.75 -3.08
C LEU A 477 6.10 14.86 -3.03
N ASP A 478 5.43 14.48 -4.13
CA ASP A 478 3.97 14.45 -4.23
C ASP A 478 3.46 13.03 -4.01
N GLU A 479 2.75 12.84 -2.90
CA GLU A 479 2.20 11.55 -2.46
C GLU A 479 3.22 10.40 -2.60
N PRO A 480 4.41 10.52 -1.94
CA PRO A 480 5.52 9.59 -2.20
C PRO A 480 5.26 8.16 -1.72
N THR A 481 4.29 7.98 -0.83
CA THR A 481 3.91 6.68 -0.24
C THR A 481 2.95 5.86 -1.10
N ASN A 482 2.34 6.48 -2.12
CA ASN A 482 1.41 5.78 -3.01
C ASN A 482 2.10 4.57 -3.65
N HIS A 483 1.42 3.42 -3.63
CA HIS A 483 1.86 2.13 -4.15
C HIS A 483 3.08 1.50 -3.44
N LEU A 484 3.63 2.12 -2.41
CA LEU A 484 4.62 1.48 -1.54
C LEU A 484 3.90 0.57 -0.53
N GLY A 485 4.47 -0.60 -0.27
CA GLY A 485 4.06 -1.41 0.87
C GLY A 485 4.47 -0.74 2.20
N ILE A 486 3.91 -1.21 3.32
CA ILE A 486 4.14 -0.60 4.64
C ILE A 486 5.65 -0.50 4.95
N SER A 487 6.44 -1.55 4.66
CA SER A 487 7.89 -1.55 4.84
C SER A 487 8.61 -0.53 3.96
N GLY A 488 8.13 -0.33 2.73
CA GLY A 488 8.68 0.69 1.82
C GLY A 488 8.40 2.12 2.28
N VAL A 489 7.26 2.35 2.91
CA VAL A 489 6.92 3.64 3.53
C VAL A 489 7.85 3.92 4.71
N ASP A 490 8.10 2.93 5.57
CA ASP A 490 9.02 3.09 6.71
C ASP A 490 10.45 3.40 6.23
N ASP A 491 10.99 2.64 5.27
CA ASP A 491 12.31 2.87 4.67
C ASP A 491 12.41 4.29 4.07
N LEU A 492 11.35 4.76 3.39
CA LEU A 492 11.30 6.10 2.82
C LEU A 492 11.33 7.18 3.91
N LEU A 493 10.44 7.09 4.90
CA LEU A 493 10.34 8.09 5.96
C LEU A 493 11.64 8.18 6.77
N GLU A 494 12.28 7.05 7.08
CA GLU A 494 13.59 7.01 7.76
C GLU A 494 14.69 7.68 6.90
N ALA A 495 14.68 7.45 5.58
CA ALA A 495 15.62 8.08 4.67
C ALA A 495 15.40 9.61 4.59
N LEU A 496 14.12 10.08 4.57
CA LEU A 496 13.79 11.50 4.55
C LEU A 496 14.17 12.23 5.84
N GLU A 497 14.11 11.57 6.99
CA GLU A 497 14.52 12.15 8.27
C GLU A 497 16.04 12.37 8.36
N ARG A 498 16.83 11.51 7.72
CA ARG A 498 18.31 11.51 7.81
C ARG A 498 19.01 12.36 6.76
N THR A 499 18.33 12.73 5.67
CA THR A 499 18.99 13.48 4.58
C THR A 499 19.35 14.91 4.99
N PRO A 500 20.49 15.46 4.57
CA PRO A 500 20.82 16.87 4.74
C PRO A 500 20.09 17.80 3.75
N SER A 501 19.47 17.26 2.69
CA SER A 501 18.68 18.02 1.71
C SER A 501 17.46 18.66 2.36
N ALA A 502 16.97 19.76 1.82
CA ALA A 502 15.63 20.27 2.15
C ALA A 502 14.56 19.33 1.59
N VAL A 503 13.52 19.05 2.36
CA VAL A 503 12.46 18.11 1.96
C VAL A 503 11.09 18.74 2.12
N VAL A 504 10.31 18.71 1.04
CA VAL A 504 8.90 19.10 1.03
C VAL A 504 8.07 17.88 0.65
N VAL A 505 7.18 17.44 1.52
CA VAL A 505 6.29 16.31 1.30
C VAL A 505 4.85 16.81 1.25
N ALA A 506 4.15 16.55 0.14
CA ALA A 506 2.72 16.72 0.06
C ALA A 506 2.07 15.33 0.24
N SER A 507 1.24 15.18 1.26
CA SER A 507 0.53 13.93 1.49
C SER A 507 -0.79 14.12 2.23
N HIS A 508 -1.71 13.19 2.01
CA HIS A 508 -2.93 13.01 2.77
C HIS A 508 -2.93 11.68 3.55
N ASP A 509 -1.85 10.90 3.43
CA ASP A 509 -1.67 9.62 4.13
C ASP A 509 -1.53 9.86 5.64
N ARG A 510 -2.43 9.24 6.43
CA ARG A 510 -2.45 9.36 7.89
C ARG A 510 -1.15 8.89 8.55
N THR A 511 -0.50 7.90 7.98
CA THR A 511 0.78 7.38 8.47
C THR A 511 1.88 8.43 8.33
N VAL A 512 1.98 9.06 7.14
CA VAL A 512 2.90 10.16 6.88
C VAL A 512 2.62 11.33 7.83
N LEU A 513 1.35 11.73 7.95
CA LEU A 513 0.92 12.84 8.82
C LEU A 513 1.22 12.59 10.31
N ARG A 514 1.13 11.34 10.78
CA ARG A 514 1.46 10.97 12.16
C ARG A 514 2.98 10.91 12.39
N ARG A 515 3.71 10.22 11.52
CA ARG A 515 5.17 10.06 11.64
C ARG A 515 5.90 11.39 11.53
N LEU A 516 5.49 12.24 10.58
CA LEU A 516 6.07 13.56 10.35
C LEU A 516 5.32 14.67 11.11
N ALA A 517 4.58 14.34 12.17
CA ALA A 517 3.81 15.31 12.96
C ALA A 517 4.66 16.44 13.57
N HIS A 518 5.95 16.17 13.78
CA HIS A 518 6.94 17.12 14.29
C HIS A 518 7.50 18.08 13.22
N TRP A 519 7.20 17.84 11.94
CA TRP A 519 7.62 18.75 10.86
C TRP A 519 6.73 19.99 10.82
N PRO A 520 7.27 21.18 10.45
CA PRO A 520 6.47 22.35 10.10
C PRO A 520 5.43 22.01 9.03
N ARG A 521 4.22 22.56 9.19
CA ARG A 521 3.08 22.28 8.30
C ARG A 521 2.64 23.52 7.55
N LEU A 522 2.37 23.35 6.26
CA LEU A 522 1.69 24.32 5.41
C LEU A 522 0.30 23.76 5.06
N ASP A 523 -0.75 24.34 5.65
CA ASP A 523 -2.14 23.93 5.38
C ASP A 523 -2.74 24.81 4.28
N LEU A 524 -2.89 24.24 3.08
CA LEU A 524 -3.53 24.92 1.95
C LEU A 524 -5.06 24.98 2.08
N GLY A 525 -5.68 24.17 2.94
CA GLY A 525 -7.12 24.19 3.20
C GLY A 525 -7.56 25.38 4.06
N GLU A 526 -6.75 25.82 4.99
CA GLU A 526 -6.99 27.03 5.78
C GLU A 526 -6.78 28.31 4.96
N ALA A 527 -5.76 28.33 4.09
CA ALA A 527 -5.51 29.43 3.18
C ALA A 527 -6.69 29.65 2.20
N VAL A 528 -7.32 28.57 1.73
CA VAL A 528 -8.53 28.65 0.88
C VAL A 528 -9.72 29.19 1.66
N ARG A 529 -9.89 28.82 2.93
CA ARG A 529 -10.98 29.33 3.80
C ARG A 529 -10.80 30.81 4.12
N CYS A 530 -9.59 31.28 4.39
CA CYS A 530 -9.31 32.70 4.61
C CYS A 530 -9.52 33.56 3.35
N ALA A 531 -9.22 33.02 2.16
CA ALA A 531 -9.48 33.73 0.88
C ALA A 531 -11.00 33.83 0.58
N ALA A 532 -11.78 32.78 0.87
CA ALA A 532 -13.23 32.79 0.71
C ALA A 532 -13.94 33.69 1.75
N GLY A 533 -13.37 33.83 2.96
CA GLY A 533 -13.91 34.71 4.01
C GLY A 533 -13.63 36.20 3.80
N ARG A 534 -12.63 36.56 2.98
CA ARG A 534 -12.36 37.98 2.66
C ARG A 534 -13.25 38.58 1.57
N ALA A 535 -14.01 37.75 0.85
CA ALA A 535 -14.96 38.23 -0.15
C ALA A 535 -16.31 38.68 0.44
N GLY A 536 -16.48 38.66 1.75
CA GLY A 536 -17.76 38.94 2.44
C GLY A 536 -17.77 40.00 3.53
N VAL A 537 -16.72 40.79 3.73
CA VAL A 537 -16.73 41.89 4.73
C VAL A 537 -16.01 43.12 4.16
N ASP A 538 -16.73 43.84 3.30
CA ASP A 538 -16.55 45.28 3.13
C ASP A 538 -17.93 45.92 2.90
N THR A 539 -18.64 46.20 4.00
CA THR A 539 -19.61 47.28 4.12
C THR A 539 -19.89 47.52 5.61
N LEU A 540 -19.30 48.57 6.11
CA LEU A 540 -19.58 49.59 7.11
C LEU A 540 -18.42 49.84 8.06
#